data_2961e86ab324b7aaa815b07033ee8350
#
_entry.id   2961e86ab324b7aaa815b07033ee8350
#
_cell.length_a   1.000
_cell.length_b   1.000
_cell.length_c   1.000
_cell.angle_alpha   90.00
_cell.angle_beta   90.00
_cell.angle_gamma   90.00
#
_symmetry.space_group_name_H-M   'P 1'
#
loop_
_entity.id
_entity.type
_entity.pdbx_description
1 polymer ?
#
loop_
_entity_poly.entity_id
_entity_poly.type
_entity_poly.pdbx_seq_one_letter_code
_entity_poly.pdbx_strand_id
1 'polypeptide(L)'
;MSLKQKAVLTGLAIALSSISACRQANLVGVPAPGQHHGQEDNRVFRVYIYADPNKPGKCLADWPVGTLWQGKHQTVLWVSDDGGEYTVDFTQGHHSPPPLSPFPDATFNVPGNGVKPSGGLQPGASGYYDFAIRSGGINGANCKETSDPGYYVKP
;
A
#
# COMPACT_ATOMS: atom_id res chain seq x y z
N MET A 1 36.96 65.51 39.02
CA MET A 1 35.96 64.69 39.68
C MET A 1 34.97 64.14 38.61
N SER A 2 35.08 62.88 38.30
CA SER A 2 34.41 62.24 37.18
C SER A 2 33.23 61.39 37.69
N LEU A 3 31.99 61.71 37.26
CA LEU A 3 30.81 60.91 37.50
C LEU A 3 30.68 59.94 36.32
N LYS A 4 30.84 58.65 36.62
CA LYS A 4 30.57 57.59 35.70
C LYS A 4 29.06 57.24 35.76
N GLN A 5 28.32 57.55 34.70
CA GLN A 5 26.96 57.02 34.53
C GLN A 5 27.05 55.60 34.02
N LYS A 6 26.47 54.69 34.80
CA LYS A 6 26.23 53.30 34.37
C LYS A 6 24.89 53.24 33.67
N ALA A 7 24.88 52.98 32.40
CA ALA A 7 23.67 52.65 31.65
C ALA A 7 23.35 51.18 31.89
N VAL A 8 22.15 50.93 32.44
CA VAL A 8 21.58 49.58 32.58
C VAL A 8 20.78 49.32 31.31
N LEU A 9 21.31 48.45 30.46
CA LEU A 9 20.56 47.91 29.34
C LEU A 9 19.71 46.75 29.83
N THR A 10 18.40 47.00 29.94
CA THR A 10 17.41 45.94 30.16
C THR A 10 17.13 45.26 28.82
N GLY A 11 17.72 44.12 28.57
CA GLY A 11 17.44 43.32 27.38
C GLY A 11 16.09 42.60 27.50
N LEU A 12 15.13 43.05 26.69
CA LEU A 12 13.87 42.38 26.54
C LEU A 12 14.05 41.17 25.59
N ALA A 13 14.19 39.99 26.14
CA ALA A 13 14.20 38.74 25.38
C ALA A 13 12.80 38.42 24.92
N ILE A 14 12.50 38.71 23.65
CA ILE A 14 11.27 38.22 23.00
C ILE A 14 11.54 36.76 22.62
N ALA A 15 10.99 35.84 23.41
CA ALA A 15 10.92 34.44 23.07
C ALA A 15 9.90 34.27 21.93
N LEU A 16 10.39 34.19 20.70
CA LEU A 16 9.61 33.71 19.55
C LEU A 16 9.37 32.21 19.71
N SER A 17 8.26 31.89 20.33
CA SER A 17 7.70 30.53 20.31
C SER A 17 7.27 30.22 18.87
N SER A 18 8.15 29.63 18.09
CA SER A 18 7.80 29.00 16.83
C SER A 18 6.86 27.82 17.13
N ILE A 19 5.58 28.09 17.08
CA ILE A 19 4.55 27.05 17.02
C ILE A 19 4.73 26.39 15.64
N SER A 20 5.57 25.34 15.61
CA SER A 20 5.51 24.35 14.54
C SER A 20 4.13 23.71 14.60
N ALA A 21 3.19 24.35 13.91
CA ALA A 21 1.96 23.67 13.54
C ALA A 21 2.35 22.53 12.61
N CYS A 22 2.67 21.36 13.19
CA CYS A 22 2.53 20.11 12.48
C CYS A 22 1.09 20.12 11.95
N ARG A 23 0.91 20.49 10.69
CA ARG A 23 -0.26 20.09 9.94
C ARG A 23 -0.21 18.55 9.95
N GLN A 24 -0.88 17.97 10.94
CA GLN A 24 -1.38 16.63 10.78
C GLN A 24 -2.27 16.71 9.53
N ALA A 25 -1.68 16.35 8.38
CA ALA A 25 -2.49 15.90 7.27
C ALA A 25 -3.40 14.85 7.90
N ASN A 26 -4.70 15.12 7.93
CA ASN A 26 -5.70 14.11 8.20
C ASN A 26 -5.51 13.08 7.09
N LEU A 27 -4.62 12.14 7.30
CA LEU A 27 -4.60 10.88 6.60
C LEU A 27 -5.89 10.18 7.01
N VAL A 28 -6.93 10.49 6.24
CA VAL A 28 -8.20 9.79 6.35
C VAL A 28 -7.86 8.32 6.18
N GLY A 29 -7.76 7.63 7.32
CA GLY A 29 -7.91 6.20 7.40
C GLY A 29 -6.83 5.38 6.68
N VAL A 30 -5.52 5.66 6.88
CA VAL A 30 -4.52 4.59 6.72
C VAL A 30 -4.65 3.69 7.94
N PRO A 31 -5.20 2.51 7.77
CA PRO A 31 -5.36 1.58 8.87
C PRO A 31 -4.01 1.07 9.32
N ALA A 32 -3.91 0.78 10.60
CA ALA A 32 -2.75 0.14 11.15
C ALA A 32 -2.50 -1.20 10.44
N PRO A 33 -1.22 -1.57 10.18
CA PRO A 33 -0.88 -2.87 9.59
C PRO A 33 -1.57 -4.00 10.36
N GLY A 34 -2.36 -4.82 9.65
CA GLY A 34 -3.11 -5.93 10.24
C GLY A 34 -4.59 -5.67 10.50
N GLN A 35 -5.11 -4.47 10.27
CA GLN A 35 -6.55 -4.28 10.20
C GLN A 35 -7.02 -4.68 8.80
N HIS A 36 -7.76 -5.77 8.73
CA HIS A 36 -8.43 -6.20 7.49
C HIS A 36 -9.34 -5.08 7.02
N HIS A 37 -8.91 -4.36 5.98
CA HIS A 37 -9.80 -3.44 5.31
C HIS A 37 -10.81 -4.24 4.55
N GLY A 38 -11.86 -4.55 5.28
CA GLY A 38 -13.02 -5.17 4.75
C GLY A 38 -13.60 -4.31 3.63
N GLN A 39 -13.93 -4.93 2.55
CA GLN A 39 -15.17 -4.84 1.86
C GLN A 39 -15.97 -3.56 2.15
N GLU A 40 -15.51 -2.40 1.65
CA GLU A 40 -16.31 -1.17 1.67
C GLU A 40 -17.58 -1.30 0.82
N ASP A 41 -17.54 -2.20 -0.16
CA ASP A 41 -18.63 -2.63 -1.02
C ASP A 41 -18.39 -4.12 -1.33
N ASN A 42 -19.41 -4.95 -1.39
CA ASN A 42 -19.30 -6.35 -1.77
C ASN A 42 -18.64 -6.61 -3.15
N ARG A 43 -18.25 -5.56 -3.85
CA ARG A 43 -17.69 -5.59 -5.20
C ARG A 43 -16.25 -5.11 -5.30
N VAL A 44 -15.77 -4.32 -4.36
CA VAL A 44 -14.44 -3.72 -4.43
C VAL A 44 -13.62 -4.09 -3.20
N PHE A 45 -12.47 -4.71 -3.43
CA PHE A 45 -11.50 -5.05 -2.39
C PHE A 45 -10.29 -4.16 -2.53
N ARG A 46 -9.94 -3.41 -1.49
CA ARG A 46 -8.69 -2.66 -1.44
C ARG A 46 -7.62 -3.49 -0.78
N VAL A 47 -6.47 -3.59 -1.45
CA VAL A 47 -5.30 -4.30 -0.97
C VAL A 47 -4.14 -3.33 -0.95
N TYR A 48 -3.69 -2.97 0.24
CA TYR A 48 -2.55 -2.09 0.43
C TYR A 48 -1.26 -2.89 0.36
N ILE A 49 -0.33 -2.37 -0.45
CA ILE A 49 1.01 -2.92 -0.60
C ILE A 49 1.99 -1.87 -0.08
N TYR A 50 2.92 -2.29 0.75
CA TYR A 50 3.90 -1.42 1.38
C TYR A 50 5.20 -2.16 1.69
N ALA A 51 6.31 -1.41 1.81
CA ALA A 51 7.58 -1.96 2.26
C ALA A 51 7.48 -2.39 3.73
N ASP A 52 8.07 -3.54 4.08
CA ASP A 52 8.14 -3.96 5.48
C ASP A 52 9.11 -3.04 6.24
N PRO A 53 8.64 -2.23 7.19
CA PRO A 53 9.49 -1.28 7.91
C PRO A 53 10.55 -1.97 8.77
N ASN A 54 10.36 -3.25 9.09
CA ASN A 54 11.25 -4.04 9.94
C ASN A 54 12.21 -4.93 9.14
N LYS A 55 11.98 -5.08 7.83
CA LYS A 55 12.74 -6.01 6.99
C LYS A 55 13.05 -5.39 5.63
N PRO A 56 14.19 -4.70 5.48
CA PRO A 56 14.58 -4.11 4.20
C PRO A 56 14.52 -5.11 3.05
N GLY A 57 13.96 -4.68 1.91
CA GLY A 57 13.79 -5.51 0.72
C GLY A 57 12.63 -6.50 0.77
N LYS A 58 11.78 -6.42 1.82
CA LYS A 58 10.51 -7.12 1.87
C LYS A 58 9.34 -6.18 1.66
N CYS A 59 8.29 -6.69 1.05
CA CYS A 59 7.01 -6.01 0.96
C CYS A 59 5.92 -6.85 1.61
N LEU A 60 4.87 -6.20 2.03
CA LEU A 60 3.70 -6.79 2.64
C LEU A 60 2.46 -6.35 1.88
N ALA A 61 1.48 -7.24 1.81
CA ALA A 61 0.11 -6.88 1.46
C ALA A 61 -0.74 -7.06 2.71
N ASP A 62 -1.65 -6.14 2.97
CA ASP A 62 -2.53 -6.22 4.15
C ASP A 62 -3.59 -7.32 4.02
N TRP A 63 -3.91 -7.71 2.79
CA TRP A 63 -4.80 -8.83 2.50
C TRP A 63 -4.19 -9.76 1.45
N PRO A 64 -3.20 -10.57 1.84
CA PRO A 64 -2.46 -11.41 0.91
C PRO A 64 -3.27 -12.61 0.39
N VAL A 65 -4.26 -13.08 1.14
CA VAL A 65 -5.11 -14.23 0.76
C VAL A 65 -6.58 -13.87 0.94
N GLY A 66 -7.39 -14.15 -0.09
CA GLY A 66 -8.81 -13.85 -0.05
C GLY A 66 -9.66 -14.77 -0.93
N THR A 67 -10.99 -14.58 -0.88
CA THR A 67 -11.94 -15.25 -1.77
C THR A 67 -12.68 -14.24 -2.62
N LEU A 68 -12.67 -14.44 -3.92
CA LEU A 68 -13.39 -13.67 -4.92
C LEU A 68 -14.52 -14.52 -5.52
N TRP A 69 -15.64 -13.87 -5.84
CA TRP A 69 -16.83 -14.54 -6.39
C TRP A 69 -17.17 -13.98 -7.76
N GLN A 70 -17.23 -14.82 -8.78
CA GLN A 70 -17.54 -14.41 -10.14
C GLN A 70 -18.91 -13.71 -10.24
N GLY A 71 -19.92 -14.30 -9.64
CA GLY A 71 -21.29 -13.76 -9.67
C GLY A 71 -21.45 -12.40 -9.00
N LYS A 72 -20.45 -11.90 -8.27
CA LYS A 72 -20.49 -10.60 -7.57
C LYS A 72 -19.80 -9.48 -8.33
N HIS A 73 -19.22 -9.73 -9.50
CA HIS A 73 -18.49 -8.73 -10.31
C HIS A 73 -17.41 -8.00 -9.51
N GLN A 74 -16.61 -8.75 -8.76
CA GLN A 74 -15.65 -8.20 -7.84
C GLN A 74 -14.37 -7.70 -8.56
N THR A 75 -13.82 -6.62 -8.03
CA THR A 75 -12.58 -5.98 -8.50
C THR A 75 -11.65 -5.81 -7.32
N VAL A 76 -10.36 -6.00 -7.53
CA VAL A 76 -9.32 -5.67 -6.55
C VAL A 76 -8.72 -4.31 -6.91
N LEU A 77 -8.57 -3.44 -5.94
CA LEU A 77 -7.80 -2.20 -6.04
C LEU A 77 -6.49 -2.38 -5.27
N TRP A 78 -5.40 -2.46 -6.01
CA TRP A 78 -4.06 -2.46 -5.46
C TRP A 78 -3.68 -1.03 -5.11
N VAL A 79 -3.24 -0.78 -3.90
CA VAL A 79 -2.95 0.57 -3.38
C VAL A 79 -1.53 0.61 -2.84
N SER A 80 -0.76 1.63 -3.21
CA SER A 80 0.48 2.01 -2.55
C SER A 80 0.29 3.37 -1.92
N ASP A 81 0.60 3.51 -0.65
CA ASP A 81 0.51 4.76 0.13
C ASP A 81 1.84 5.16 0.78
N ASP A 82 2.87 4.33 0.63
CA ASP A 82 4.21 4.57 1.17
C ASP A 82 5.18 5.23 0.16
N GLY A 83 4.68 5.60 -1.02
CA GLY A 83 5.49 6.16 -2.10
C GLY A 83 6.23 5.12 -2.94
N GLY A 84 6.22 3.85 -2.56
CA GLY A 84 6.84 2.76 -3.30
C GLY A 84 6.06 2.42 -4.56
N GLU A 85 6.76 2.12 -5.65
CA GLU A 85 6.16 1.51 -6.83
C GLU A 85 6.20 -0.01 -6.69
N TYR A 86 5.07 -0.66 -6.95
CA TYR A 86 4.95 -2.11 -6.84
C TYR A 86 4.39 -2.72 -8.12
N THR A 87 4.71 -3.98 -8.33
CA THR A 87 4.07 -4.79 -9.38
C THR A 87 3.50 -6.05 -8.76
N VAL A 88 2.22 -6.28 -8.98
CA VAL A 88 1.54 -7.55 -8.68
C VAL A 88 1.60 -8.41 -9.94
N ASP A 89 2.19 -9.58 -9.84
CA ASP A 89 2.54 -10.42 -10.99
C ASP A 89 2.05 -11.87 -10.81
N PHE A 90 0.94 -12.19 -11.47
CA PHE A 90 0.36 -13.54 -11.49
C PHE A 90 1.15 -14.52 -12.37
N THR A 91 2.02 -14.02 -13.26
CA THR A 91 2.85 -14.91 -14.10
C THR A 91 3.94 -15.64 -13.32
N GLN A 92 4.21 -15.18 -12.10
CA GLN A 92 5.18 -15.77 -11.18
C GLN A 92 4.53 -16.70 -10.15
N GLY A 93 3.22 -16.88 -10.24
CA GLY A 93 2.49 -17.84 -9.40
C GLY A 93 2.87 -19.28 -9.76
N HIS A 94 2.98 -20.14 -8.74
CA HIS A 94 3.37 -21.54 -8.91
C HIS A 94 2.16 -22.47 -9.02
N HIS A 95 0.99 -22.05 -8.62
CA HIS A 95 -0.20 -22.90 -8.46
C HIS A 95 -1.42 -22.41 -9.25
N SER A 96 -1.28 -21.33 -10.02
CA SER A 96 -2.40 -20.76 -10.77
C SER A 96 -2.86 -21.68 -11.91
N PRO A 97 -4.17 -21.99 -12.00
CA PRO A 97 -4.72 -22.69 -13.16
C PRO A 97 -4.72 -21.78 -14.40
N PRO A 98 -4.84 -22.32 -15.62
CA PRO A 98 -5.11 -21.49 -16.79
C PRO A 98 -6.53 -20.86 -16.71
N PRO A 99 -6.67 -19.55 -17.07
CA PRO A 99 -5.61 -18.59 -17.36
C PRO A 99 -4.75 -18.29 -16.12
N LEU A 100 -3.51 -17.84 -16.28
CA LEU A 100 -2.58 -17.59 -15.16
C LEU A 100 -3.06 -16.53 -14.17
N SER A 101 -3.96 -15.65 -14.57
CA SER A 101 -4.57 -14.60 -13.74
C SER A 101 -6.08 -14.76 -13.73
N PRO A 102 -6.77 -14.49 -12.61
CA PRO A 102 -8.23 -14.44 -12.61
C PRO A 102 -8.78 -13.14 -13.24
N PHE A 103 -7.92 -12.19 -13.60
CA PHE A 103 -8.25 -10.89 -14.19
C PHE A 103 -7.81 -10.81 -15.65
N PRO A 104 -8.30 -9.80 -16.43
CA PRO A 104 -7.89 -9.64 -17.84
C PRO A 104 -6.38 -9.49 -18.03
N ASP A 105 -5.72 -8.79 -17.11
CA ASP A 105 -4.27 -8.64 -17.09
C ASP A 105 -3.65 -9.63 -16.08
N ALA A 106 -2.44 -10.07 -16.36
CA ALA A 106 -1.68 -10.92 -15.44
C ALA A 106 -0.67 -10.12 -14.60
N THR A 107 -0.44 -8.86 -14.94
CA THR A 107 0.54 -7.99 -14.28
C THR A 107 -0.04 -6.61 -14.05
N PHE A 108 0.11 -6.08 -12.84
CA PHE A 108 -0.45 -4.80 -12.43
C PHE A 108 0.64 -3.91 -11.84
N ASN A 109 0.96 -2.82 -12.53
CA ASN A 109 1.90 -1.81 -12.02
C ASN A 109 1.14 -0.82 -11.13
N VAL A 110 1.47 -0.82 -9.85
CA VAL A 110 0.90 0.06 -8.83
C VAL A 110 1.83 1.25 -8.66
N PRO A 111 1.42 2.47 -9.06
CA PRO A 111 2.26 3.64 -8.93
C PRO A 111 2.44 4.03 -7.46
N GLY A 112 3.57 4.66 -7.14
CA GLY A 112 3.81 5.20 -5.80
C GLY A 112 2.74 6.21 -5.40
N ASN A 113 2.21 6.08 -4.18
CA ASN A 113 1.07 6.86 -3.69
C ASN A 113 -0.16 6.80 -4.62
N GLY A 114 -0.42 5.64 -5.21
CA GLY A 114 -1.45 5.49 -6.21
C GLY A 114 -2.23 4.19 -6.12
N VAL A 115 -3.13 4.02 -7.06
CA VAL A 115 -4.07 2.89 -7.13
C VAL A 115 -4.03 2.27 -8.51
N LYS A 116 -4.08 0.95 -8.58
CA LYS A 116 -4.23 0.18 -9.81
C LYS A 116 -5.40 -0.80 -9.67
N PRO A 117 -6.49 -0.64 -10.45
CA PRO A 117 -7.57 -1.62 -10.47
C PRO A 117 -7.18 -2.87 -11.25
N SER A 118 -7.68 -4.03 -10.79
CA SER A 118 -7.51 -5.31 -11.49
C SER A 118 -8.43 -5.48 -12.70
N GLY A 119 -9.49 -4.69 -12.79
CA GLY A 119 -10.64 -5.04 -13.62
C GLY A 119 -11.51 -6.13 -12.96
N GLY A 120 -12.56 -6.54 -13.65
CA GLY A 120 -13.43 -7.64 -13.20
C GLY A 120 -12.77 -9.00 -13.42
N LEU A 121 -13.31 -10.02 -12.75
CA LEU A 121 -12.88 -11.41 -12.96
C LEU A 121 -13.17 -11.88 -14.39
N GLN A 122 -12.26 -12.66 -14.96
CA GLN A 122 -12.45 -13.27 -16.26
C GLN A 122 -13.56 -14.34 -16.20
N PRO A 123 -14.39 -14.45 -17.26
CA PRO A 123 -15.35 -15.53 -17.34
C PRO A 123 -14.66 -16.91 -17.24
N GLY A 124 -15.19 -17.78 -16.39
CA GLY A 124 -14.65 -19.12 -16.19
C GLY A 124 -13.44 -19.22 -15.26
N ALA A 125 -12.91 -18.10 -14.75
CA ALA A 125 -11.86 -18.15 -13.74
C ALA A 125 -12.38 -18.87 -12.49
N SER A 126 -11.67 -19.89 -12.02
CA SER A 126 -12.00 -20.63 -10.79
C SER A 126 -10.76 -21.33 -10.24
N GLY A 127 -10.71 -21.52 -8.94
CA GLY A 127 -9.56 -22.11 -8.27
C GLY A 127 -8.69 -21.10 -7.55
N TYR A 128 -7.48 -21.51 -7.19
CA TYR A 128 -6.51 -20.68 -6.49
C TYR A 128 -5.53 -20.05 -7.49
N TYR A 129 -5.35 -18.73 -7.37
CA TYR A 129 -4.43 -17.93 -8.17
C TYR A 129 -3.46 -17.24 -7.24
N ASP A 130 -2.21 -17.65 -7.25
CA ASP A 130 -1.13 -17.02 -6.53
C ASP A 130 -0.44 -15.94 -7.37
N PHE A 131 0.19 -15.01 -6.71
CA PHE A 131 0.94 -13.92 -7.35
C PHE A 131 2.18 -13.55 -6.55
N ALA A 132 3.15 -12.94 -7.21
CA ALA A 132 4.30 -12.32 -6.56
C ALA A 132 4.11 -10.80 -6.49
N ILE A 133 4.74 -10.16 -5.51
CA ILE A 133 4.87 -8.71 -5.45
C ILE A 133 6.33 -8.35 -5.70
N ARG A 134 6.56 -7.33 -6.53
CA ARG A 134 7.89 -6.76 -6.78
C ARG A 134 7.92 -5.30 -6.35
N SER A 135 9.02 -4.84 -5.82
CA SER A 135 9.29 -3.43 -5.56
C SER A 135 10.04 -2.80 -6.73
N GLY A 136 9.75 -1.52 -7.04
CA GLY A 136 10.43 -0.81 -8.12
C GLY A 136 9.92 -1.12 -9.53
N GLY A 137 8.63 -1.42 -9.65
CA GLY A 137 7.97 -1.66 -10.94
C GLY A 137 8.26 -3.03 -11.54
N ILE A 138 7.97 -3.20 -12.84
CA ILE A 138 8.01 -4.50 -13.53
C ILE A 138 9.38 -5.16 -13.57
N ASN A 139 10.46 -4.38 -13.51
CA ASN A 139 11.84 -4.86 -13.48
C ASN A 139 12.42 -4.91 -12.06
N GLY A 140 11.59 -4.65 -11.06
CA GLY A 140 12.01 -4.61 -9.67
C GLY A 140 12.35 -5.99 -9.10
N ALA A 141 13.03 -5.98 -7.95
CA ALA A 141 13.31 -7.20 -7.23
C ALA A 141 12.02 -7.78 -6.63
N ASN A 142 11.88 -9.11 -6.64
CA ASN A 142 10.79 -9.75 -5.92
C ASN A 142 10.87 -9.36 -4.44
N CYS A 143 9.77 -8.89 -3.91
CA CYS A 143 9.63 -8.76 -2.49
C CYS A 143 9.69 -10.15 -1.89
N LYS A 144 10.64 -10.38 -0.97
CA LYS A 144 10.67 -11.65 -0.26
C LYS A 144 9.53 -11.66 0.76
N GLU A 145 8.38 -12.08 0.31
CA GLU A 145 7.19 -12.18 1.15
C GLU A 145 7.31 -13.30 2.18
N THR A 146 6.56 -13.17 3.25
CA THR A 146 6.50 -14.19 4.31
C THR A 146 5.40 -15.22 4.07
N SER A 147 4.56 -15.01 3.06
CA SER A 147 3.43 -15.88 2.70
C SER A 147 3.22 -15.84 1.19
N ASP A 148 2.74 -16.92 0.61
CA ASP A 148 2.34 -16.97 -0.79
C ASP A 148 0.98 -16.24 -0.94
N PRO A 149 0.96 -15.00 -1.48
CA PRO A 149 -0.28 -14.28 -1.63
C PRO A 149 -1.08 -14.86 -2.79
N GLY A 150 -2.41 -14.89 -2.65
CA GLY A 150 -3.26 -15.40 -3.70
C GLY A 150 -4.75 -15.31 -3.39
N TYR A 151 -5.57 -15.58 -4.41
CA TYR A 151 -7.02 -15.54 -4.29
C TYR A 151 -7.66 -16.84 -4.72
N TYR A 152 -8.61 -17.30 -3.91
CA TYR A 152 -9.57 -18.32 -4.33
C TYR A 152 -10.71 -17.66 -5.11
N VAL A 153 -10.88 -18.06 -6.38
CA VAL A 153 -12.02 -17.62 -7.19
C VAL A 153 -13.07 -18.72 -7.18
N LYS A 154 -14.27 -18.34 -6.79
CA LYS A 154 -15.46 -19.22 -6.75
C LYS A 154 -16.49 -18.77 -7.78
N PRO A 155 -17.25 -19.71 -8.35
CA PRO A 155 -18.36 -19.42 -9.26
C PRO A 155 -19.42 -18.51 -8.65
#